data_8ecd0129e414c9fadb7c1cce1a53de10
#
_entry.id   8ecd0129e414c9fadb7c1cce1a53de10
#
_cell.length_a   1.000
_cell.length_b   1.000
_cell.length_c   1.000
_cell.angle_alpha   90.00
_cell.angle_beta   90.00
_cell.angle_gamma   90.00
#
_symmetry.space_group_name_H-M   'P 1'
#
loop_
_entity.id
_entity.type
_entity.pdbx_description
1 polymer ?
#
loop_
_entity_poly.entity_id
_entity_poly.type
_entity_poly.pdbx_seq_one_letter_code
_entity_poly.pdbx_strand_id
1 'polypeptide(L)'
;MRLDKFIAENTGLTRSQATKSIRQSAVKINGEIVKNGATKVSQEDEIYFEDELLPWVEEGQYFMLHKPQGYVCSHDDGDYPTIYQFFEPPLSGKLHSAGRLDVDTTGLVLLTDDGQWSHRITSPKHQCEKTYLVTLADPVENHYASACEEGILLRGEKEPTKPAKLEVLDAYNVNLTISEGRYHQVKRMFAALGNKVVALHRWRIGNVELDESLEEGEFRPLIQEEIDNLVK
;
A
#
# COMPACT_ATOMS: atom_id res chain seq x y z
N MET A 1 -16.83 13.01 -10.86
CA MET A 1 -16.70 12.90 -9.37
C MET A 1 -17.33 14.09 -8.65
N ARG A 2 -17.21 14.25 -7.29
CA ARG A 2 -17.64 15.47 -6.58
C ARG A 2 -16.49 16.48 -6.56
N LEU A 3 -16.84 17.77 -6.68
CA LEU A 3 -15.86 18.87 -6.69
C LEU A 3 -15.01 18.91 -5.41
N ASP A 4 -15.60 18.70 -4.22
CA ASP A 4 -14.87 18.69 -2.96
C ASP A 4 -13.80 17.58 -2.90
N LYS A 5 -14.07 16.43 -3.53
CA LYS A 5 -13.13 15.34 -3.68
C LYS A 5 -12.03 15.71 -4.68
N PHE A 6 -12.40 16.25 -5.85
CA PHE A 6 -11.44 16.67 -6.87
C PHE A 6 -10.43 17.71 -6.34
N ILE A 7 -10.92 18.74 -5.64
CA ILE A 7 -10.06 19.78 -5.05
C ILE A 7 -9.12 19.15 -4.00
N ALA A 8 -9.64 18.31 -3.10
CA ALA A 8 -8.82 17.65 -2.07
C ALA A 8 -7.69 16.82 -2.68
N GLU A 9 -7.98 16.02 -3.72
CA GLU A 9 -6.99 15.18 -4.41
C GLU A 9 -5.91 16.00 -5.12
N ASN A 10 -6.29 17.16 -5.70
CA ASN A 10 -5.37 17.99 -6.47
C ASN A 10 -4.52 18.97 -5.63
N THR A 11 -4.94 19.29 -4.40
CA THR A 11 -4.30 20.35 -3.61
C THR A 11 -3.67 19.85 -2.31
N GLY A 12 -3.86 18.56 -1.96
CA GLY A 12 -3.42 18.01 -0.66
C GLY A 12 -4.28 18.48 0.53
N LEU A 13 -5.33 19.26 0.32
CA LEU A 13 -6.28 19.67 1.35
C LEU A 13 -7.15 18.48 1.79
N THR A 14 -7.53 18.46 3.06
CA THR A 14 -8.60 17.54 3.49
C THR A 14 -9.92 17.93 2.81
N ARG A 15 -10.86 16.98 2.66
CA ARG A 15 -12.20 17.26 2.08
C ARG A 15 -12.94 18.37 2.81
N SER A 16 -12.76 18.50 4.12
CA SER A 16 -13.34 19.57 4.93
C SER A 16 -12.75 20.92 4.55
N GLN A 17 -11.42 21.01 4.41
CA GLN A 17 -10.73 22.23 3.98
C GLN A 17 -11.12 22.60 2.54
N ALA A 18 -11.13 21.64 1.61
CA ALA A 18 -11.58 21.84 0.23
C ALA A 18 -13.02 22.41 0.18
N THR A 19 -13.93 21.82 0.97
CA THR A 19 -15.32 22.33 1.07
C THR A 19 -15.37 23.78 1.58
N LYS A 20 -14.49 24.14 2.55
CA LYS A 20 -14.39 25.51 3.07
C LYS A 20 -13.90 26.47 1.99
N SER A 21 -12.83 26.13 1.26
CA SER A 21 -12.28 26.95 0.16
C SER A 21 -13.30 27.15 -0.97
N ILE A 22 -14.03 26.09 -1.34
CA ILE A 22 -15.12 26.19 -2.33
C ILE A 22 -16.19 27.20 -1.91
N ARG A 23 -16.63 27.17 -0.64
CA ARG A 23 -17.60 28.15 -0.10
C ARG A 23 -17.05 29.58 -0.09
N GLN A 24 -15.76 29.75 0.04
CA GLN A 24 -15.05 31.03 0.02
C GLN A 24 -14.79 31.56 -1.40
N SER A 25 -15.34 30.91 -2.43
CA SER A 25 -15.23 31.31 -3.84
C SER A 25 -13.82 31.13 -4.45
N ALA A 26 -13.00 30.24 -3.87
CA ALA A 26 -11.67 29.93 -4.39
C ALA A 26 -11.69 29.04 -5.63
N VAL A 27 -12.85 28.52 -6.06
CA VAL A 27 -12.97 27.54 -7.15
C VAL A 27 -13.86 28.07 -8.28
N LYS A 28 -13.37 27.91 -9.51
CA LYS A 28 -14.14 28.15 -10.75
C LYS A 28 -14.25 26.84 -11.53
N ILE A 29 -15.41 26.62 -12.17
CA ILE A 29 -15.62 25.58 -13.16
C ILE A 29 -16.01 26.28 -14.47
N ASN A 30 -15.27 26.02 -15.55
CA ASN A 30 -15.51 26.63 -16.87
C ASN A 30 -15.60 28.16 -16.78
N GLY A 31 -14.82 28.78 -15.92
CA GLY A 31 -14.78 30.24 -15.69
C GLY A 31 -15.78 30.77 -14.67
N GLU A 32 -16.78 29.99 -14.20
CA GLU A 32 -17.80 30.42 -13.24
C GLU A 32 -17.46 29.99 -11.81
N ILE A 33 -17.64 30.89 -10.82
CA ILE A 33 -17.43 30.61 -9.41
C ILE A 33 -18.49 29.62 -8.90
N VAL A 34 -18.02 28.51 -8.30
CA VAL A 34 -18.88 27.49 -7.69
C VAL A 34 -18.64 27.43 -6.17
N LYS A 35 -19.78 27.42 -5.42
CA LYS A 35 -19.78 27.41 -3.94
C LYS A 35 -20.27 26.10 -3.32
N ASN A 36 -20.67 25.13 -4.14
CA ASN A 36 -21.21 23.86 -3.68
C ASN A 36 -20.20 22.73 -3.94
N GLY A 37 -19.55 22.22 -2.88
CA GLY A 37 -18.61 21.11 -2.98
C GLY A 37 -19.23 19.78 -3.43
N ALA A 38 -20.57 19.66 -3.42
CA ALA A 38 -21.26 18.47 -3.92
C ALA A 38 -21.48 18.50 -5.44
N THR A 39 -21.17 19.61 -6.13
CA THR A 39 -21.23 19.72 -7.59
C THR A 39 -20.46 18.56 -8.21
N LYS A 40 -21.07 17.90 -9.21
CA LYS A 40 -20.40 16.84 -9.96
C LYS A 40 -19.58 17.46 -11.07
N VAL A 41 -18.37 16.95 -11.25
CA VAL A 41 -17.43 17.36 -12.28
C VAL A 41 -16.93 16.15 -13.05
N SER A 42 -16.53 16.37 -14.30
CA SER A 42 -16.02 15.38 -15.26
C SER A 42 -14.75 15.89 -15.92
N GLN A 43 -14.07 15.04 -16.70
CA GLN A 43 -12.85 15.41 -17.43
C GLN A 43 -13.05 16.48 -18.51
N GLU A 44 -14.32 16.79 -18.84
CA GLU A 44 -14.67 17.85 -19.78
C GLU A 44 -14.67 19.24 -19.13
N ASP A 45 -14.61 19.31 -17.78
CA ASP A 45 -14.65 20.56 -17.04
C ASP A 45 -13.25 21.11 -16.79
N GLU A 46 -13.03 22.39 -17.08
CA GLU A 46 -11.86 23.16 -16.65
C GLU A 46 -12.08 23.65 -15.22
N ILE A 47 -11.29 23.13 -14.29
CA ILE A 47 -11.43 23.45 -12.87
C ILE A 47 -10.21 24.23 -12.40
N TYR A 48 -10.46 25.41 -11.89
CA TYR A 48 -9.46 26.33 -11.34
C TYR A 48 -9.59 26.42 -9.81
N PHE A 49 -8.48 26.35 -9.13
CA PHE A 49 -8.34 26.64 -7.70
C PHE A 49 -7.40 27.81 -7.52
N GLU A 50 -7.86 28.92 -6.90
CA GLU A 50 -7.06 30.15 -6.72
C GLU A 50 -6.42 30.65 -8.04
N ASP A 51 -7.19 30.57 -9.13
CA ASP A 51 -6.83 30.92 -10.50
C ASP A 51 -5.81 30.00 -11.20
N GLU A 52 -5.41 28.89 -10.57
CA GLU A 52 -4.59 27.86 -11.18
C GLU A 52 -5.46 26.72 -11.74
N LEU A 53 -5.22 26.33 -13.00
CA LEU A 53 -5.89 25.19 -13.64
C LEU A 53 -5.42 23.88 -13.01
N LEU A 54 -6.34 23.10 -12.47
CA LEU A 54 -6.03 21.81 -11.88
C LEU A 54 -6.07 20.69 -12.94
N PRO A 55 -5.06 19.81 -12.97
CA PRO A 55 -5.02 18.72 -13.92
C PRO A 55 -5.99 17.59 -13.58
N TRP A 56 -6.53 16.94 -14.61
CA TRP A 56 -7.19 15.65 -14.51
C TRP A 56 -6.12 14.54 -14.64
N VAL A 57 -6.10 13.63 -13.65
CA VAL A 57 -5.25 12.44 -13.73
C VAL A 57 -6.02 11.33 -14.41
N GLU A 58 -5.38 10.65 -15.34
CA GLU A 58 -5.93 9.44 -15.96
C GLU A 58 -6.22 8.39 -14.88
N GLU A 59 -7.31 7.63 -15.07
CA GLU A 59 -7.64 6.49 -14.21
C GLU A 59 -6.78 5.27 -14.55
N GLY A 60 -6.62 4.37 -13.59
CA GLY A 60 -5.86 3.15 -13.79
C GLY A 60 -4.34 3.33 -13.59
N GLN A 61 -3.98 4.10 -12.57
CA GLN A 61 -2.59 4.26 -12.17
C GLN A 61 -2.13 3.09 -11.29
N TYR A 62 -0.98 2.51 -11.60
CA TYR A 62 -0.42 1.38 -10.88
C TYR A 62 1.07 1.59 -10.68
N PHE A 63 1.53 1.55 -9.44
CA PHE A 63 2.92 1.79 -9.08
C PHE A 63 3.47 0.71 -8.17
N MET A 64 4.75 0.46 -8.31
CA MET A 64 5.61 -0.24 -7.37
C MET A 64 6.42 0.81 -6.60
N LEU A 65 6.45 0.71 -5.29
CA LEU A 65 7.27 1.53 -4.40
C LEU A 65 8.18 0.63 -3.56
N HIS A 66 9.45 0.96 -3.48
CA HIS A 66 10.35 0.40 -2.48
C HIS A 66 10.20 1.20 -1.17
N LYS A 67 9.31 0.73 -0.29
CA LYS A 67 9.02 1.41 0.96
C LYS A 67 10.21 1.38 1.91
N PRO A 68 10.72 2.54 2.37
CA PRO A 68 11.72 2.60 3.41
C PRO A 68 11.15 2.33 4.81
N GLN A 69 12.02 2.08 5.78
CA GLN A 69 11.66 2.05 7.19
C GLN A 69 11.21 3.44 7.67
N GLY A 70 10.33 3.51 8.67
CA GLY A 70 9.88 4.75 9.28
C GLY A 70 8.65 5.38 8.62
N TYR A 71 8.14 4.81 7.55
CA TYR A 71 6.93 5.28 6.84
C TYR A 71 5.76 4.33 7.02
N VAL A 72 4.56 4.85 6.94
CA VAL A 72 3.31 4.11 7.08
C VAL A 72 2.50 4.14 5.80
N CYS A 73 1.69 3.08 5.59
CA CYS A 73 0.84 2.92 4.41
C CYS A 73 -0.59 3.46 4.61
N SER A 74 -0.76 4.50 5.41
CA SER A 74 -2.04 5.16 5.67
C SER A 74 -1.94 6.63 5.27
N HIS A 75 -3.07 7.25 4.90
CA HIS A 75 -3.12 8.69 4.61
C HIS A 75 -3.20 9.54 5.88
N ASP A 76 -3.64 8.98 6.99
CA ASP A 76 -3.79 9.67 8.27
C ASP A 76 -3.08 8.85 9.35
N ASP A 77 -1.96 9.37 9.85
CA ASP A 77 -1.04 8.59 10.65
C ASP A 77 -0.30 9.27 11.78
N GLY A 78 -0.75 10.40 12.16
CA GLY A 78 -0.37 11.08 13.40
C GLY A 78 1.15 11.35 13.53
N ASP A 79 1.92 10.35 13.94
CA ASP A 79 3.32 10.53 14.33
C ASP A 79 4.35 10.14 13.25
N TYR A 80 3.94 9.48 12.17
CA TYR A 80 4.85 8.99 11.13
C TYR A 80 4.57 9.58 9.75
N PRO A 81 5.60 9.83 8.92
CA PRO A 81 5.40 10.22 7.54
C PRO A 81 4.72 9.08 6.74
N THR A 82 3.91 9.46 5.77
CA THR A 82 3.17 8.50 4.94
C THR A 82 3.93 8.21 3.64
N ILE A 83 3.73 7.03 3.06
CA ILE A 83 4.30 6.68 1.74
C ILE A 83 3.76 7.55 0.61
N TYR A 84 2.63 8.22 0.79
CA TYR A 84 2.03 9.06 -0.24
C TYR A 84 2.79 10.36 -0.48
N GLN A 85 3.66 10.77 0.44
CA GLN A 85 4.52 11.95 0.23
C GLN A 85 5.60 11.77 -0.85
N PHE A 86 5.87 10.53 -1.30
CA PHE A 86 6.74 10.27 -2.44
C PHE A 86 6.10 10.65 -3.78
N PHE A 87 4.79 10.91 -3.79
CA PHE A 87 4.02 11.25 -4.99
C PHE A 87 3.52 12.68 -4.91
N GLU A 88 3.63 13.41 -6.04
CA GLU A 88 3.09 14.77 -6.13
C GLU A 88 1.56 14.76 -6.27
N PRO A 89 0.86 15.80 -5.75
CA PRO A 89 -0.54 16.01 -6.09
C PRO A 89 -0.73 16.20 -7.61
N PRO A 90 -1.84 15.74 -8.18
CA PRO A 90 -3.00 15.13 -7.55
C PRO A 90 -2.89 13.61 -7.32
N LEU A 91 -1.77 13.00 -7.72
CA LEU A 91 -1.58 11.56 -7.68
C LEU A 91 -1.57 11.03 -6.23
N SER A 92 -0.84 11.71 -5.33
CA SER A 92 -0.78 11.35 -3.91
C SER A 92 -2.14 11.27 -3.23
N GLY A 93 -3.10 12.12 -3.63
CA GLY A 93 -4.46 12.13 -3.08
C GLY A 93 -5.39 11.05 -3.64
N LYS A 94 -5.04 10.44 -4.79
CA LYS A 94 -5.84 9.40 -5.45
C LYS A 94 -5.39 7.99 -5.11
N LEU A 95 -4.10 7.79 -4.95
CA LEU A 95 -3.52 6.48 -4.72
C LEU A 95 -3.90 5.90 -3.35
N HIS A 96 -4.06 4.59 -3.32
CA HIS A 96 -4.13 3.81 -2.10
C HIS A 96 -3.25 2.57 -2.22
N SER A 97 -2.74 2.07 -1.10
CA SER A 97 -1.87 0.89 -1.09
C SER A 97 -2.69 -0.40 -1.23
N ALA A 98 -2.28 -1.29 -2.13
CA ALA A 98 -2.81 -2.64 -2.27
C ALA A 98 -2.13 -3.58 -1.26
N GLY A 99 -2.52 -3.46 0.00
CA GLY A 99 -1.89 -4.09 1.15
C GLY A 99 -0.88 -3.16 1.82
N ARG A 100 -0.69 -3.35 3.12
CA ARG A 100 0.14 -2.49 3.95
C ARG A 100 1.40 -3.21 4.42
N LEU A 101 2.42 -2.45 4.77
CA LEU A 101 3.56 -2.85 5.55
C LEU A 101 3.60 -2.01 6.84
N ASP A 102 4.12 -2.61 7.90
CA ASP A 102 4.34 -1.93 9.17
C ASP A 102 5.39 -0.82 9.02
N VAL A 103 5.45 0.11 9.98
CA VAL A 103 6.39 1.24 9.97
C VAL A 103 7.85 0.81 9.89
N ASP A 104 8.19 -0.29 10.53
CA ASP A 104 9.54 -0.87 10.61
C ASP A 104 9.83 -1.94 9.55
N THR A 105 8.88 -2.20 8.64
CA THR A 105 9.02 -3.16 7.54
C THR A 105 9.32 -2.43 6.24
N THR A 106 10.27 -2.95 5.47
CA THR A 106 10.69 -2.38 4.18
C THR A 106 10.20 -3.20 2.98
N GLY A 107 10.40 -2.69 1.78
CA GLY A 107 10.24 -3.44 0.54
C GLY A 107 9.00 -3.08 -0.27
N LEU A 108 8.52 -4.03 -1.07
CA LEU A 108 7.49 -3.83 -2.08
C LEU A 108 6.15 -3.41 -1.50
N VAL A 109 5.69 -2.23 -1.91
CA VAL A 109 4.30 -1.79 -1.75
C VAL A 109 3.75 -1.44 -3.13
N LEU A 110 2.57 -1.97 -3.44
CA LEU A 110 1.84 -1.63 -4.65
C LEU A 110 0.82 -0.54 -4.33
N LEU A 111 0.76 0.48 -5.20
CA LEU A 111 -0.18 1.60 -5.07
C LEU A 111 -1.01 1.73 -6.35
N THR A 112 -2.28 2.09 -6.20
CA THR A 112 -3.19 2.25 -7.33
C THR A 112 -4.37 3.15 -6.95
N ASP A 113 -5.07 3.67 -7.96
CA ASP A 113 -6.40 4.30 -7.83
C ASP A 113 -7.54 3.31 -8.19
N ASP A 114 -7.21 2.09 -8.66
CA ASP A 114 -8.16 1.02 -8.96
C ASP A 114 -8.47 0.16 -7.71
N GLY A 115 -9.62 0.45 -7.07
CA GLY A 115 -10.09 -0.29 -5.90
C GLY A 115 -10.43 -1.75 -6.18
N GLN A 116 -10.80 -2.12 -7.42
CA GLN A 116 -11.10 -3.51 -7.76
C GLN A 116 -9.82 -4.33 -7.90
N TRP A 117 -8.80 -3.76 -8.53
CA TRP A 117 -7.49 -4.37 -8.64
C TRP A 117 -6.85 -4.56 -7.26
N SER A 118 -6.83 -3.54 -6.42
CA SER A 118 -6.28 -3.65 -5.06
C SER A 118 -7.04 -4.66 -4.19
N HIS A 119 -8.35 -4.77 -4.37
CA HIS A 119 -9.15 -5.78 -3.67
C HIS A 119 -8.78 -7.22 -4.08
N ARG A 120 -8.44 -7.46 -5.35
CA ARG A 120 -7.95 -8.79 -5.78
C ARG A 120 -6.66 -9.20 -5.06
N ILE A 121 -5.77 -8.24 -4.80
CA ILE A 121 -4.48 -8.47 -4.11
C ILE A 121 -4.66 -8.69 -2.60
N THR A 122 -5.57 -7.92 -1.99
CA THR A 122 -5.70 -7.86 -0.52
C THR A 122 -6.72 -8.85 0.04
N SER A 123 -7.67 -9.28 -0.77
CA SER A 123 -8.73 -10.19 -0.33
C SER A 123 -8.19 -11.60 -0.03
N PRO A 124 -8.45 -12.14 1.18
CA PRO A 124 -8.02 -13.49 1.55
C PRO A 124 -8.61 -14.60 0.66
N LYS A 125 -9.65 -14.29 -0.12
CA LYS A 125 -10.28 -15.23 -1.08
C LYS A 125 -9.38 -15.54 -2.27
N HIS A 126 -8.60 -14.57 -2.72
CA HIS A 126 -7.73 -14.73 -3.88
C HIS A 126 -6.37 -15.32 -3.54
N GLN A 127 -6.05 -15.48 -2.26
CA GLN A 127 -4.81 -16.11 -1.78
C GLN A 127 -3.53 -15.56 -2.44
N CYS A 128 -3.53 -14.27 -2.79
CA CYS A 128 -2.37 -13.62 -3.39
C CYS A 128 -1.17 -13.74 -2.44
N GLU A 129 -0.15 -14.47 -2.85
CA GLU A 129 1.04 -14.75 -2.06
C GLU A 129 1.88 -13.49 -1.84
N LYS A 130 2.53 -13.40 -0.69
CA LYS A 130 3.52 -12.38 -0.35
C LYS A 130 4.76 -13.08 0.21
N THR A 131 5.92 -12.78 -0.35
CA THR A 131 7.18 -13.36 0.10
C THR A 131 8.03 -12.30 0.78
N TYR A 132 8.52 -12.67 1.95
CA TYR A 132 9.33 -11.83 2.82
C TYR A 132 10.69 -12.45 3.06
N LEU A 133 11.73 -11.64 2.96
CA LEU A 133 13.00 -11.92 3.58
C LEU A 133 12.90 -11.56 5.07
N VAL A 134 13.13 -12.51 5.92
CA VAL A 134 13.01 -12.37 7.38
C VAL A 134 14.37 -12.63 8.02
N THR A 135 14.88 -11.66 8.78
CA THR A 135 16.07 -11.85 9.62
C THR A 135 15.63 -12.08 11.06
N LEU A 136 16.14 -13.13 11.67
CA LEU A 136 15.80 -13.58 13.02
C LEU A 136 16.88 -13.23 14.03
N ALA A 137 16.49 -13.05 15.29
CA ALA A 137 17.43 -12.79 16.40
C ALA A 137 18.24 -14.02 16.79
N ASP A 138 17.62 -15.19 16.76
CA ASP A 138 18.23 -16.48 17.09
C ASP A 138 18.27 -17.36 15.84
N PRO A 139 19.17 -18.38 15.80
CA PRO A 139 19.28 -19.28 14.67
C PRO A 139 17.96 -19.98 14.34
N VAL A 140 17.77 -20.24 13.05
CA VAL A 140 16.62 -20.99 12.53
C VAL A 140 16.64 -22.42 13.05
N GLU A 141 15.53 -22.89 13.60
CA GLU A 141 15.38 -24.25 14.07
C GLU A 141 14.75 -25.17 13.01
N ASN A 142 15.14 -26.45 13.02
CA ASN A 142 14.71 -27.44 12.00
C ASN A 142 13.19 -27.60 11.90
N HIS A 143 12.45 -27.35 12.98
CA HIS A 143 11.00 -27.52 13.00
C HIS A 143 10.22 -26.33 12.43
N TYR A 144 10.84 -25.18 12.14
CA TYR A 144 10.14 -23.98 11.68
C TYR A 144 9.40 -24.19 10.36
N ALA A 145 10.02 -24.89 9.41
CA ALA A 145 9.41 -25.15 8.11
C ALA A 145 8.12 -25.97 8.22
N SER A 146 8.16 -27.08 8.97
CA SER A 146 6.97 -27.91 9.19
C SER A 146 5.87 -27.19 9.97
N ALA A 147 6.25 -26.43 11.01
CA ALA A 147 5.29 -25.63 11.77
C ALA A 147 4.60 -24.56 10.91
N CYS A 148 5.33 -23.90 9.99
CA CYS A 148 4.74 -22.95 9.04
C CYS A 148 3.78 -23.65 8.05
N GLU A 149 4.13 -24.84 7.56
CA GLU A 149 3.31 -25.60 6.63
C GLU A 149 2.02 -26.14 7.28
N GLU A 150 2.07 -26.54 8.56
CA GLU A 150 0.90 -26.96 9.33
C GLU A 150 0.00 -25.78 9.73
N GLY A 151 0.55 -24.57 9.77
CA GLY A 151 -0.11 -23.38 10.29
C GLY A 151 0.11 -23.16 11.78
N ILE A 152 0.35 -21.91 12.16
CA ILE A 152 0.73 -21.51 13.52
C ILE A 152 -0.42 -20.81 14.22
N LEU A 153 -0.80 -21.28 15.42
CA LEU A 153 -1.78 -20.58 16.25
C LEU A 153 -1.18 -19.32 16.87
N LEU A 154 -1.62 -18.17 16.39
CA LEU A 154 -1.16 -16.89 16.89
C LEU A 154 -1.84 -16.51 18.21
N ARG A 155 -1.11 -15.85 19.12
CA ARG A 155 -1.67 -15.40 20.39
C ARG A 155 -2.91 -14.54 20.19
N GLY A 156 -4.03 -14.92 20.81
CA GLY A 156 -5.31 -14.22 20.73
C GLY A 156 -6.17 -14.60 19.52
N GLU A 157 -5.70 -15.46 18.64
CA GLU A 157 -6.49 -15.99 17.52
C GLU A 157 -7.17 -17.32 17.91
N LYS A 158 -8.29 -17.62 17.24
CA LYS A 158 -9.03 -18.88 17.44
C LYS A 158 -8.57 -19.98 16.49
N GLU A 159 -8.03 -19.58 15.35
CA GLU A 159 -7.63 -20.50 14.27
C GLU A 159 -6.15 -20.26 13.91
N PRO A 160 -5.43 -21.33 13.55
CA PRO A 160 -4.06 -21.19 13.08
C PRO A 160 -3.98 -20.33 11.81
N THR A 161 -2.79 -19.92 11.44
CA THR A 161 -2.53 -19.29 10.14
C THR A 161 -2.81 -20.30 9.02
N LYS A 162 -3.06 -19.79 7.81
CA LYS A 162 -2.99 -20.64 6.62
C LYS A 162 -1.58 -21.21 6.49
N PRO A 163 -1.42 -22.39 5.85
CA PRO A 163 -0.13 -22.94 5.50
C PRO A 163 0.77 -21.87 4.85
N ALA A 164 2.02 -21.82 5.29
CA ALA A 164 3.02 -20.91 4.77
C ALA A 164 4.28 -21.68 4.36
N LYS A 165 4.95 -21.25 3.30
CA LYS A 165 6.19 -21.85 2.83
C LYS A 165 7.37 -21.11 3.44
N LEU A 166 8.25 -21.82 4.15
CA LEU A 166 9.49 -21.31 4.70
C LEU A 166 10.68 -21.96 4.00
N GLU A 167 11.59 -21.14 3.49
CA GLU A 167 12.85 -21.54 2.87
C GLU A 167 14.00 -20.96 3.68
N VAL A 168 14.88 -21.81 4.19
CA VAL A 168 16.06 -21.39 4.97
C VAL A 168 17.15 -20.95 4.01
N LEU A 169 17.65 -19.74 4.18
CA LEU A 169 18.73 -19.17 3.38
C LEU A 169 20.08 -19.35 4.09
N ASP A 170 20.10 -19.08 5.38
CA ASP A 170 21.25 -19.28 6.27
C ASP A 170 20.79 -19.45 7.73
N ALA A 171 21.72 -19.37 8.68
CA ALA A 171 21.42 -19.59 10.09
C ALA A 171 20.40 -18.59 10.69
N TYR A 172 20.26 -17.39 10.14
CA TYR A 172 19.41 -16.32 10.68
C TYR A 172 18.40 -15.78 9.67
N ASN A 173 18.52 -16.12 8.40
CA ASN A 173 17.70 -15.58 7.33
C ASN A 173 16.85 -16.65 6.66
N VAL A 174 15.58 -16.32 6.45
CA VAL A 174 14.63 -17.17 5.74
C VAL A 174 13.80 -16.38 4.76
N ASN A 175 13.35 -17.03 3.67
CA ASN A 175 12.22 -16.55 2.88
C ASN A 175 10.92 -17.17 3.45
N LEU A 176 9.95 -16.34 3.79
CA LEU A 176 8.63 -16.77 4.20
C LEU A 176 7.57 -16.29 3.21
N THR A 177 6.84 -17.23 2.61
CA THR A 177 5.71 -16.94 1.72
C THR A 177 4.40 -17.25 2.42
N ILE A 178 3.53 -16.25 2.52
CA ILE A 178 2.18 -16.35 3.12
C ILE A 178 1.10 -15.97 2.09
N SER A 179 -0.10 -16.56 2.20
CA SER A 179 -1.26 -16.31 1.32
C SER A 179 -2.38 -15.52 1.99
N GLU A 180 -2.13 -14.95 3.15
CA GLU A 180 -3.04 -14.10 3.92
C GLU A 180 -2.28 -12.90 4.53
N GLY A 181 -2.94 -12.03 5.29
CA GLY A 181 -2.30 -10.86 5.89
C GLY A 181 -2.98 -10.45 7.18
N ARG A 182 -2.75 -11.19 8.28
CA ARG A 182 -3.22 -10.79 9.61
C ARG A 182 -2.31 -9.70 10.18
N TYR A 183 -2.81 -8.96 11.16
CA TYR A 183 -2.05 -7.91 11.84
C TYR A 183 -0.71 -8.45 12.38
N HIS A 184 0.40 -7.84 11.96
CA HIS A 184 1.79 -8.23 12.28
C HIS A 184 2.07 -9.75 12.13
N GLN A 185 1.47 -10.40 11.12
CA GLN A 185 1.44 -11.86 11.02
C GLN A 185 2.81 -12.51 11.10
N VAL A 186 3.76 -12.09 10.27
CA VAL A 186 5.11 -12.69 10.20
C VAL A 186 5.82 -12.60 11.55
N LYS A 187 5.80 -11.43 12.18
CA LYS A 187 6.41 -11.22 13.52
C LYS A 187 5.77 -12.10 14.59
N ARG A 188 4.44 -12.24 14.56
CA ARG A 188 3.69 -13.08 15.50
C ARG A 188 3.91 -14.56 15.26
N MET A 189 4.13 -14.99 14.02
CA MET A 189 4.46 -16.37 13.69
C MET A 189 5.78 -16.77 14.34
N PHE A 190 6.86 -15.99 14.13
CA PHE A 190 8.15 -16.28 14.74
C PHE A 190 8.13 -16.10 16.26
N ALA A 191 7.37 -15.16 16.80
CA ALA A 191 7.19 -15.05 18.25
C ALA A 191 6.50 -16.30 18.85
N ALA A 192 5.56 -16.93 18.14
CA ALA A 192 4.93 -18.18 18.56
C ALA A 192 5.89 -19.38 18.47
N LEU A 193 6.89 -19.32 17.58
CA LEU A 193 7.99 -20.30 17.48
C LEU A 193 9.13 -20.03 18.47
N GLY A 194 9.02 -19.01 19.35
CA GLY A 194 10.01 -18.69 20.34
C GLY A 194 11.18 -17.82 19.85
N ASN A 195 11.09 -17.25 18.65
CA ASN A 195 12.10 -16.38 18.05
C ASN A 195 11.57 -14.96 17.83
N LYS A 196 12.44 -14.03 17.45
CA LYS A 196 12.12 -12.63 17.19
C LYS A 196 12.58 -12.21 15.80
N VAL A 197 11.70 -11.56 15.06
CA VAL A 197 12.06 -10.90 13.80
C VAL A 197 12.79 -9.58 14.11
N VAL A 198 14.00 -9.42 13.59
CA VAL A 198 14.83 -8.21 13.75
C VAL A 198 14.80 -7.33 12.49
N ALA A 199 14.62 -7.93 11.30
CA ALA A 199 14.37 -7.22 10.06
C ALA A 199 13.34 -7.97 9.21
N LEU A 200 12.50 -7.23 8.50
CA LEU A 200 11.45 -7.75 7.63
C LEU A 200 11.39 -6.95 6.35
N HIS A 201 11.56 -7.64 5.22
CA HIS A 201 11.56 -7.02 3.90
C HIS A 201 10.66 -7.81 2.94
N ARG A 202 9.61 -7.18 2.41
CA ARG A 202 8.76 -7.82 1.41
C ARG A 202 9.31 -7.57 0.01
N TRP A 203 9.77 -8.62 -0.66
CA TRP A 203 10.35 -8.49 -1.98
C TRP A 203 9.42 -8.98 -3.10
N ARG A 204 8.32 -9.72 -2.79
CA ARG A 204 7.39 -10.23 -3.82
C ARG A 204 5.92 -10.17 -3.36
N ILE A 205 5.03 -9.84 -4.30
CA ILE A 205 3.57 -9.96 -4.19
C ILE A 205 3.06 -10.65 -5.45
N GLY A 206 2.43 -11.82 -5.32
CA GLY A 206 2.02 -12.64 -6.46
C GLY A 206 3.21 -12.96 -7.36
N ASN A 207 3.12 -12.57 -8.62
CA ASN A 207 4.20 -12.73 -9.61
C ASN A 207 5.05 -11.46 -9.80
N VAL A 208 4.80 -10.40 -9.03
CA VAL A 208 5.56 -9.15 -9.11
C VAL A 208 6.64 -9.13 -8.03
N GLU A 209 7.89 -9.00 -8.46
CA GLU A 209 9.06 -8.85 -7.60
C GLU A 209 9.44 -7.38 -7.53
N LEU A 210 10.01 -6.96 -6.39
CA LEU A 210 10.56 -5.63 -6.23
C LEU A 210 11.71 -5.44 -7.22
N ASP A 211 11.65 -4.36 -7.97
CA ASP A 211 12.72 -3.99 -8.90
C ASP A 211 13.98 -3.63 -8.11
N GLU A 212 15.05 -4.41 -8.30
CA GLU A 212 16.32 -4.24 -7.60
C GLU A 212 17.03 -2.91 -7.91
N SER A 213 16.62 -2.25 -9.00
CA SER A 213 17.17 -0.93 -9.35
C SER A 213 16.57 0.23 -8.55
N LEU A 214 15.45 0.00 -7.86
CA LEU A 214 14.80 1.02 -7.02
C LEU A 214 15.49 1.11 -5.65
N GLU A 215 16.00 2.28 -5.33
CA GLU A 215 16.44 2.58 -3.96
C GLU A 215 15.24 2.76 -3.02
N GLU A 216 15.46 2.71 -1.70
CA GLU A 216 14.40 2.95 -0.72
C GLU A 216 13.80 4.36 -0.89
N GLY A 217 12.48 4.43 -1.02
CA GLY A 217 11.72 5.66 -1.31
C GLY A 217 11.46 5.89 -2.80
N GLU A 218 12.12 5.16 -3.69
CA GLU A 218 11.86 5.26 -5.12
C GLU A 218 10.67 4.40 -5.55
N PHE A 219 10.04 4.82 -6.64
CA PHE A 219 8.90 4.14 -7.24
C PHE A 219 8.96 4.19 -8.77
N ARG A 220 8.28 3.27 -9.42
CA ARG A 220 8.02 3.28 -10.85
C ARG A 220 6.60 2.82 -11.19
N PRO A 221 6.06 3.20 -12.35
CA PRO A 221 4.86 2.55 -12.87
C PRO A 221 5.06 1.04 -13.04
N LEU A 222 4.00 0.26 -12.83
CA LEU A 222 3.97 -1.15 -13.23
C LEU A 222 3.85 -1.24 -14.75
N ILE A 223 4.51 -2.24 -15.34
CA ILE A 223 4.28 -2.60 -16.74
C ILE A 223 2.98 -3.41 -16.88
N GLN A 224 2.41 -3.45 -18.07
CA GLN A 224 1.12 -4.12 -18.32
C GLN A 224 1.13 -5.60 -17.90
N GLU A 225 2.24 -6.29 -18.12
CA GLU A 225 2.41 -7.69 -17.71
C GLU A 225 2.33 -7.88 -16.18
N GLU A 226 2.90 -6.96 -15.40
CA GLU A 226 2.82 -6.96 -13.92
C GLU A 226 1.38 -6.71 -13.45
N ILE A 227 0.64 -5.81 -14.12
CA ILE A 227 -0.75 -5.48 -13.79
C ILE A 227 -1.67 -6.68 -14.05
N ASP A 228 -1.50 -7.35 -15.21
CA ASP A 228 -2.39 -8.42 -15.67
C ASP A 228 -2.13 -9.75 -14.95
N ASN A 229 -0.87 -10.04 -14.60
CA ASN A 229 -0.45 -11.33 -14.07
C ASN A 229 -0.34 -11.40 -12.54
N LEU A 230 -0.59 -10.30 -11.83
CA LEU A 230 -0.39 -10.23 -10.38
C LEU A 230 -1.27 -11.23 -9.61
N VAL A 231 -2.50 -11.43 -10.06
CA VAL A 231 -3.47 -12.36 -9.47
C VAL A 231 -4.09 -13.16 -10.61
N LYS A 232 -3.73 -14.41 -10.69
CA LYS A 232 -4.37 -15.37 -11.62
C LYS A 232 -5.66 -15.90 -11.04
#